data_92a99e407f3136afdd33166a34e3dec7
#
_entry.id   92a99e407f3136afdd33166a34e3dec7
#
_cell.length_a   1.000
_cell.length_b   1.000
_cell.length_c   1.000
_cell.angle_alpha   90.00
_cell.angle_beta   90.00
_cell.angle_gamma   90.00
#
_symmetry.space_group_name_H-M   'P 1'
#
loop_
_entity.id
_entity.type
_entity.pdbx_description
1 polymer ?
#
loop_
_entity_poly.entity_id
_entity_poly.type
_entity_poly.pdbx_seq_one_letter_code
_entity_poly.pdbx_strand_id
1 'polypeptide(L)'
;SEINFWLDFGVDGFRFDVINFLYHDKQLRNNPAKDPKQVRPLGFNKDNPYGLQVHKFDNTQPETLEYLTRIRALLDKHNAISVGEIVSESPLEIIGEYANENRLHMAYCFEFLSEEFDFLQTDKIVKDFFLNNPNAWPCWSFSNHDSMRIASRIDVEPKNIMQKLLELDGNICIYQGEELGLRETNIAYEDLQDPFGKNFWPEFKGRDGCRTPMPWNSNEKNLGFSESTPWLPSNSEYVLNSVNEQIEDKNSMLNF
;
A
#
# COMPACT_ATOMS: atom_id res chain seq x y z
N SER A 1 2.54 -23.61 14.22
CA SER A 1 3.09 -22.37 13.65
C SER A 1 2.20 -21.19 14.01
N GLU A 2 2.72 -20.00 13.93
CA GLU A 2 2.01 -18.75 14.23
C GLU A 2 0.74 -18.62 13.37
N ILE A 3 0.82 -18.95 12.09
CA ILE A 3 -0.34 -18.95 11.18
C ILE A 3 -1.45 -19.87 11.72
N ASN A 4 -1.13 -21.11 12.13
CA ASN A 4 -2.13 -22.01 12.72
C ASN A 4 -2.77 -21.43 13.98
N PHE A 5 -1.97 -20.82 14.86
CA PHE A 5 -2.50 -20.21 16.06
C PHE A 5 -3.61 -19.18 15.75
N TRP A 6 -3.36 -18.29 14.79
CA TRP A 6 -4.33 -17.27 14.41
C TRP A 6 -5.54 -17.83 13.65
N LEU A 7 -5.32 -18.85 12.80
CA LEU A 7 -6.43 -19.56 12.12
C LEU A 7 -7.32 -20.27 13.15
N ASP A 8 -6.72 -20.97 14.13
CA ASP A 8 -7.46 -21.62 15.22
C ASP A 8 -8.17 -20.62 16.12
N PHE A 9 -7.65 -19.39 16.21
CA PHE A 9 -8.29 -18.27 16.92
C PHE A 9 -9.47 -17.67 16.15
N GLY A 10 -9.59 -17.94 14.85
CA GLY A 10 -10.74 -17.58 14.01
C GLY A 10 -10.52 -16.40 13.06
N VAL A 11 -9.27 -16.10 12.67
CA VAL A 11 -9.03 -15.13 11.58
C VAL A 11 -9.32 -15.75 10.21
N ASP A 12 -9.91 -14.96 9.31
CA ASP A 12 -10.32 -15.41 7.97
C ASP A 12 -9.23 -15.25 6.92
N GLY A 13 -8.09 -14.63 7.26
CA GLY A 13 -6.98 -14.45 6.33
C GLY A 13 -5.84 -13.62 6.87
N PHE A 14 -4.83 -13.42 6.01
CA PHE A 14 -3.60 -12.70 6.38
C PHE A 14 -3.16 -11.72 5.29
N ARG A 15 -2.73 -10.55 5.73
CA ARG A 15 -1.84 -9.70 4.96
C ARG A 15 -0.40 -10.04 5.37
N PHE A 16 0.40 -10.49 4.41
CA PHE A 16 1.81 -10.79 4.61
C PHE A 16 2.67 -9.59 4.24
N ASP A 17 3.31 -9.03 5.25
CA ASP A 17 4.21 -7.90 5.12
C ASP A 17 5.48 -8.31 4.37
N VAL A 18 5.89 -7.51 3.37
CA VAL A 18 7.11 -7.70 2.57
C VAL A 18 7.45 -9.18 2.29
N ILE A 19 6.48 -9.94 1.82
CA ILE A 19 6.55 -11.40 1.71
C ILE A 19 7.70 -11.91 0.85
N ASN A 20 8.19 -11.11 -0.08
CA ASN A 20 9.33 -11.45 -0.92
C ASN A 20 10.68 -11.35 -0.21
N PHE A 21 10.73 -10.87 1.04
CA PHE A 21 11.94 -10.80 1.87
C PHE A 21 12.14 -12.03 2.78
N LEU A 22 11.34 -13.07 2.67
CA LEU A 22 11.44 -14.27 3.52
C LEU A 22 12.77 -15.01 3.37
N TYR A 23 13.37 -14.96 2.21
CA TYR A 23 14.62 -15.63 1.91
C TYR A 23 15.62 -14.67 1.31
N HIS A 24 16.89 -14.86 1.65
CA HIS A 24 18.04 -14.19 1.09
C HIS A 24 19.02 -15.22 0.51
N ASP A 25 19.99 -14.75 -0.25
CA ASP A 25 21.04 -15.59 -0.83
C ASP A 25 21.81 -16.36 0.25
N LYS A 26 21.90 -17.69 0.12
CA LYS A 26 22.58 -18.58 1.08
C LYS A 26 24.07 -18.33 1.21
N GLN A 27 24.69 -17.75 0.18
CA GLN A 27 26.11 -17.41 0.17
C GLN A 27 26.39 -16.04 0.80
N LEU A 28 25.34 -15.29 1.21
CA LEU A 28 25.43 -13.94 1.79
C LEU A 28 26.22 -12.96 0.90
N ARG A 29 26.03 -13.05 -0.42
CA ARG A 29 26.69 -12.16 -1.36
C ARG A 29 26.13 -10.75 -1.22
N ASN A 30 27.00 -9.75 -1.40
CA ASN A 30 26.57 -8.36 -1.41
C ASN A 30 25.78 -8.06 -2.68
N ASN A 31 24.72 -7.25 -2.54
CA ASN A 31 24.02 -6.70 -3.69
C ASN A 31 24.95 -5.83 -4.54
N PRO A 32 24.83 -5.90 -5.87
CA PRO A 32 25.57 -4.99 -6.75
C PRO A 32 25.12 -3.54 -6.55
N ALA A 33 26.03 -2.61 -6.75
CA ALA A 33 25.68 -1.20 -6.80
C ALA A 33 24.73 -0.92 -8.00
N LYS A 34 23.74 -0.08 -7.77
CA LYS A 34 22.82 0.36 -8.81
C LYS A 34 23.43 1.48 -9.64
N ASP A 35 23.17 1.48 -10.94
CA ASP A 35 23.51 2.62 -11.79
C ASP A 35 22.74 3.87 -11.28
N PRO A 36 23.42 4.99 -11.01
CA PRO A 36 22.77 6.22 -10.56
C PRO A 36 21.65 6.74 -11.49
N LYS A 37 21.67 6.33 -12.75
CA LYS A 37 20.66 6.70 -13.75
C LYS A 37 19.40 5.81 -13.69
N GLN A 38 19.47 4.68 -13.00
CA GLN A 38 18.30 3.78 -12.89
C GLN A 38 17.27 4.35 -11.92
N VAL A 39 16.00 4.09 -12.25
CA VAL A 39 14.88 4.44 -11.39
C VAL A 39 15.01 3.74 -10.05
N ARG A 40 14.71 4.44 -8.98
CA ARG A 40 14.76 3.91 -7.61
C ARG A 40 13.41 3.31 -7.21
N PRO A 41 13.42 2.31 -6.31
CA PRO A 41 12.19 1.79 -5.74
C PRO A 41 11.35 2.87 -5.08
N LEU A 42 10.05 2.67 -5.08
CA LEU A 42 9.08 3.51 -4.39
C LEU A 42 9.42 3.74 -2.92
N GLY A 43 9.12 4.94 -2.44
CA GLY A 43 9.22 5.29 -1.01
C GLY A 43 10.64 5.52 -0.50
N PHE A 44 11.66 5.53 -1.36
CA PHE A 44 13.03 5.77 -0.93
C PHE A 44 13.53 7.14 -1.41
N ASN A 45 13.91 7.97 -0.45
CA ASN A 45 14.67 9.18 -0.73
C ASN A 45 15.99 8.81 -1.43
N LYS A 46 16.47 9.72 -2.32
CA LYS A 46 17.76 9.58 -3.03
C LYS A 46 18.96 9.29 -2.11
N ASP A 47 18.87 9.71 -0.84
CA ASP A 47 19.92 9.56 0.16
C ASP A 47 19.81 8.25 0.98
N ASN A 48 18.74 7.45 0.74
CA ASN A 48 18.59 6.16 1.38
C ASN A 48 19.51 5.12 0.72
N PRO A 49 20.48 4.53 1.46
CA PRO A 49 21.41 3.54 0.91
C PRO A 49 20.74 2.31 0.28
N TYR A 50 19.53 1.95 0.73
CA TYR A 50 18.74 0.88 0.14
C TYR A 50 18.50 1.12 -1.35
N GLY A 51 18.09 2.34 -1.75
CA GLY A 51 17.85 2.69 -3.16
C GLY A 51 19.10 2.74 -4.05
N LEU A 52 20.31 2.56 -3.50
CA LEU A 52 21.58 2.57 -4.24
C LEU A 52 22.06 1.18 -4.67
N GLN A 53 21.29 0.13 -4.37
CA GLN A 53 21.63 -1.26 -4.64
C GLN A 53 20.62 -1.92 -5.57
N VAL A 54 21.10 -2.88 -6.38
CA VAL A 54 20.24 -3.82 -7.10
C VAL A 54 19.94 -4.98 -6.15
N HIS A 55 18.69 -5.10 -5.71
CA HIS A 55 18.24 -6.07 -4.72
C HIS A 55 18.14 -7.49 -5.29
N LYS A 56 19.29 -8.09 -5.60
CA LYS A 56 19.40 -9.41 -6.23
C LYS A 56 19.50 -10.55 -5.23
N PHE A 57 20.05 -10.28 -4.04
CA PHE A 57 20.45 -11.31 -3.10
C PHE A 57 19.76 -11.24 -1.75
N ASP A 58 19.05 -10.18 -1.46
CA ASP A 58 18.39 -9.92 -0.16
C ASP A 58 16.87 -10.15 -0.16
N ASN A 59 16.27 -10.26 -1.34
CA ASN A 59 14.84 -10.57 -1.45
C ASN A 59 14.53 -11.35 -2.74
N THR A 60 13.26 -11.72 -2.94
CA THR A 60 12.71 -12.34 -4.15
C THR A 60 13.51 -13.60 -4.58
N GLN A 61 13.94 -14.41 -3.60
CA GLN A 61 14.66 -15.65 -3.87
C GLN A 61 13.70 -16.77 -4.29
N PRO A 62 14.15 -17.72 -5.13
CA PRO A 62 13.31 -18.83 -5.60
C PRO A 62 12.69 -19.67 -4.48
N GLU A 63 13.37 -19.80 -3.35
CA GLU A 63 12.88 -20.53 -2.18
C GLU A 63 11.58 -19.94 -1.60
N THR A 64 11.35 -18.65 -1.78
CA THR A 64 10.10 -17.99 -1.37
C THR A 64 8.90 -18.64 -2.05
N LEU A 65 9.00 -18.96 -3.34
CA LEU A 65 7.88 -19.53 -4.11
C LEU A 65 7.42 -20.89 -3.57
N GLU A 66 8.36 -21.75 -3.19
CA GLU A 66 8.05 -23.04 -2.54
C GLU A 66 7.36 -22.81 -1.19
N TYR A 67 7.83 -21.82 -0.42
CA TYR A 67 7.24 -21.50 0.87
C TYR A 67 5.82 -20.94 0.72
N LEU A 68 5.56 -20.11 -0.27
CA LEU A 68 4.21 -19.61 -0.59
C LEU A 68 3.23 -20.76 -0.91
N THR A 69 3.67 -21.77 -1.65
CA THR A 69 2.85 -22.98 -1.92
C THR A 69 2.48 -23.70 -0.62
N ARG A 70 3.39 -23.78 0.35
CA ARG A 70 3.10 -24.36 1.67
C ARG A 70 2.15 -23.50 2.49
N ILE A 71 2.30 -22.18 2.46
CA ILE A 71 1.35 -21.24 3.09
C ILE A 71 -0.04 -21.42 2.48
N ARG A 72 -0.14 -21.43 1.14
CA ARG A 72 -1.41 -21.59 0.43
C ARG A 72 -2.12 -22.89 0.84
N ALA A 73 -1.44 -24.02 0.81
CA ALA A 73 -2.00 -25.30 1.21
C ALA A 73 -2.48 -25.33 2.67
N LEU A 74 -1.89 -24.51 3.55
CA LEU A 74 -2.36 -24.35 4.92
C LEU A 74 -3.63 -23.50 4.98
N LEU A 75 -3.65 -22.36 4.29
CA LEU A 75 -4.80 -21.46 4.28
C LEU A 75 -6.05 -22.11 3.67
N ASP A 76 -5.89 -22.86 2.58
CA ASP A 76 -6.98 -23.59 1.91
C ASP A 76 -7.67 -24.59 2.86
N LYS A 77 -6.93 -25.22 3.79
CA LYS A 77 -7.52 -26.12 4.80
C LYS A 77 -8.44 -25.41 5.79
N HIS A 78 -8.22 -24.14 6.01
CA HIS A 78 -9.01 -23.30 6.92
C HIS A 78 -9.99 -22.38 6.19
N ASN A 79 -10.10 -22.50 4.87
CA ASN A 79 -10.90 -21.60 4.03
C ASN A 79 -10.52 -20.12 4.23
N ALA A 80 -9.22 -19.87 4.46
CA ALA A 80 -8.67 -18.54 4.71
C ALA A 80 -7.97 -17.97 3.48
N ILE A 81 -7.92 -16.66 3.35
CA ILE A 81 -7.33 -15.96 2.21
C ILE A 81 -5.99 -15.31 2.55
N SER A 82 -5.25 -14.91 1.53
CA SER A 82 -3.99 -14.19 1.66
C SER A 82 -3.86 -13.04 0.68
N VAL A 83 -3.31 -11.93 1.17
CA VAL A 83 -2.79 -10.85 0.34
C VAL A 83 -1.33 -10.60 0.72
N GLY A 84 -0.43 -10.58 -0.26
CA GLY A 84 0.99 -10.32 -0.04
C GLY A 84 1.35 -8.88 -0.36
N GLU A 85 2.24 -8.32 0.44
CA GLU A 85 2.93 -7.09 0.08
C GLU A 85 4.25 -7.46 -0.61
N ILE A 86 4.46 -6.90 -1.80
CA ILE A 86 5.64 -7.17 -2.63
C ILE A 86 6.31 -5.84 -2.93
N VAL A 87 7.54 -5.68 -2.44
CA VAL A 87 8.39 -4.53 -2.74
C VAL A 87 9.39 -4.94 -3.81
N SER A 88 9.25 -4.39 -5.02
CA SER A 88 10.10 -4.74 -6.17
C SER A 88 10.20 -3.57 -7.15
N GLU A 89 11.28 -3.56 -7.94
CA GLU A 89 11.45 -2.66 -9.08
C GLU A 89 10.63 -3.10 -10.31
N SER A 90 10.13 -4.35 -10.31
CA SER A 90 9.27 -4.94 -11.34
C SER A 90 8.02 -5.55 -10.68
N PRO A 91 7.16 -4.75 -10.04
CA PRO A 91 6.07 -5.28 -9.20
C PRO A 91 5.09 -6.14 -10.00
N LEU A 92 4.73 -5.75 -11.22
CA LEU A 92 3.78 -6.49 -12.05
C LEU A 92 4.26 -7.91 -12.40
N GLU A 93 5.56 -8.07 -12.68
CA GLU A 93 6.18 -9.37 -12.97
C GLU A 93 6.14 -10.28 -11.73
N ILE A 94 6.56 -9.76 -10.59
CA ILE A 94 6.62 -10.53 -9.33
C ILE A 94 5.22 -10.89 -8.83
N ILE A 95 4.23 -10.01 -8.96
CA ILE A 95 2.84 -10.32 -8.62
C ILE A 95 2.33 -11.48 -9.47
N GLY A 96 2.61 -11.50 -10.77
CA GLY A 96 2.26 -12.60 -11.66
C GLY A 96 2.79 -13.95 -11.20
N GLU A 97 3.99 -13.94 -10.61
CA GLU A 97 4.63 -15.14 -10.08
C GLU A 97 4.12 -15.54 -8.69
N TYR A 98 3.87 -14.55 -7.80
CA TYR A 98 3.54 -14.79 -6.38
C TYR A 98 2.05 -15.01 -6.13
N ALA A 99 1.16 -14.39 -6.89
CA ALA A 99 -0.30 -14.43 -6.69
C ALA A 99 -1.00 -15.23 -7.80
N ASN A 100 -1.00 -16.55 -7.69
CA ASN A 100 -1.62 -17.46 -8.64
C ASN A 100 -2.29 -18.65 -7.93
N GLU A 101 -2.80 -19.62 -8.70
CA GLU A 101 -3.58 -20.76 -8.19
C GLU A 101 -2.94 -21.52 -7.03
N ASN A 102 -1.60 -21.62 -6.98
CA ASN A 102 -0.88 -22.44 -6.01
C ASN A 102 -0.09 -21.64 -4.97
N ARG A 103 -0.17 -20.30 -4.99
CA ARG A 103 0.56 -19.41 -4.09
C ARG A 103 -0.38 -18.45 -3.38
N LEU A 104 -0.03 -17.20 -3.23
CA LEU A 104 -0.95 -16.24 -2.61
C LEU A 104 -2.24 -16.11 -3.40
N HIS A 105 -3.35 -15.83 -2.72
CA HIS A 105 -4.63 -15.56 -3.39
C HIS A 105 -4.56 -14.26 -4.17
N MET A 106 -3.89 -13.25 -3.62
CA MET A 106 -3.67 -11.96 -4.26
C MET A 106 -2.41 -11.28 -3.72
N ALA A 107 -1.91 -10.28 -4.41
CA ALA A 107 -0.84 -9.43 -3.91
C ALA A 107 -1.10 -7.96 -4.24
N TYR A 108 -0.70 -7.06 -3.34
CA TYR A 108 -0.77 -5.63 -3.57
C TYR A 108 0.10 -5.23 -4.74
N CYS A 109 -0.47 -4.43 -5.62
CA CYS A 109 0.23 -3.82 -6.73
C CYS A 109 0.57 -2.36 -6.37
N PHE A 110 1.86 -2.07 -6.24
CA PHE A 110 2.38 -0.75 -5.93
C PHE A 110 2.71 0.09 -7.16
N GLU A 111 2.39 -0.41 -8.36
CA GLU A 111 2.60 0.32 -9.62
C GLU A 111 1.95 1.71 -9.60
N PHE A 112 0.76 1.80 -9.01
CA PHE A 112 -0.02 3.04 -8.93
C PHE A 112 0.34 3.93 -7.73
N LEU A 113 1.32 3.54 -6.91
CA LEU A 113 1.81 4.34 -5.77
C LEU A 113 2.98 5.25 -6.11
N SER A 114 3.54 5.13 -7.32
CA SER A 114 4.64 5.97 -7.80
C SER A 114 4.28 7.45 -7.85
N GLU A 115 5.23 8.32 -7.53
CA GLU A 115 5.10 9.77 -7.75
C GLU A 115 5.03 10.11 -9.25
N GLU A 116 5.61 9.23 -10.09
CA GLU A 116 5.60 9.37 -11.56
C GLU A 116 4.40 8.67 -12.21
N PHE A 117 3.44 8.19 -11.41
CA PHE A 117 2.27 7.48 -11.90
C PHE A 117 1.43 8.34 -12.86
N ASP A 118 1.29 7.87 -14.10
CA ASP A 118 0.39 8.45 -15.09
C ASP A 118 -0.99 7.80 -15.00
N PHE A 119 -1.93 8.53 -14.43
CA PHE A 119 -3.33 8.09 -14.25
C PHE A 119 -3.99 7.66 -15.58
N LEU A 120 -3.61 8.26 -16.69
CA LEU A 120 -4.16 7.92 -18.02
C LEU A 120 -3.67 6.56 -18.53
N GLN A 121 -2.60 6.00 -17.96
CA GLN A 121 -2.07 4.69 -18.34
C GLN A 121 -2.69 3.53 -17.55
N THR A 122 -3.54 3.80 -16.56
CA THR A 122 -4.10 2.77 -15.64
C THR A 122 -4.70 1.59 -16.41
N ASP A 123 -5.61 1.84 -17.37
CA ASP A 123 -6.28 0.78 -18.12
C ASP A 123 -5.31 -0.07 -18.94
N LYS A 124 -4.30 0.58 -19.51
CA LYS A 124 -3.26 -0.12 -20.27
C LYS A 124 -2.43 -1.03 -19.36
N ILE A 125 -2.01 -0.54 -18.19
CA ILE A 125 -1.24 -1.30 -17.22
C ILE A 125 -2.02 -2.55 -16.77
N VAL A 126 -3.30 -2.39 -16.42
CA VAL A 126 -4.16 -3.49 -15.99
C VAL A 126 -4.35 -4.52 -17.12
N LYS A 127 -4.64 -4.05 -18.34
CA LYS A 127 -4.78 -4.92 -19.50
C LYS A 127 -3.49 -5.69 -19.80
N ASP A 128 -2.36 -5.01 -19.82
CA ASP A 128 -1.06 -5.63 -20.09
C ASP A 128 -0.69 -6.62 -19.00
N PHE A 129 -1.05 -6.35 -17.74
CA PHE A 129 -0.86 -7.29 -16.63
C PHE A 129 -1.58 -8.61 -16.90
N PHE A 130 -2.88 -8.59 -17.18
CA PHE A 130 -3.65 -9.81 -17.40
C PHE A 130 -3.30 -10.55 -18.70
N LEU A 131 -2.85 -9.83 -19.72
CA LEU A 131 -2.32 -10.46 -20.94
C LEU A 131 -1.07 -11.30 -20.67
N ASN A 132 -0.19 -10.82 -19.78
CA ASN A 132 1.06 -11.49 -19.44
C ASN A 132 0.91 -12.50 -18.28
N ASN A 133 -0.09 -12.33 -17.43
CA ASN A 133 -0.30 -13.10 -16.21
C ASN A 133 -1.76 -13.56 -16.05
N PRO A 134 -2.28 -14.41 -16.95
CA PRO A 134 -3.72 -14.73 -17.03
C PRO A 134 -4.26 -15.46 -15.79
N ASN A 135 -3.40 -16.08 -14.99
CA ASN A 135 -3.78 -16.84 -13.78
C ASN A 135 -3.42 -16.11 -12.47
N ALA A 136 -2.91 -14.87 -12.57
CA ALA A 136 -2.55 -14.09 -11.39
C ALA A 136 -3.70 -13.17 -10.97
N TRP A 137 -3.74 -12.87 -9.66
CA TRP A 137 -4.76 -11.99 -9.11
C TRP A 137 -4.15 -10.80 -8.37
N PRO A 138 -4.12 -9.62 -8.98
CA PRO A 138 -3.61 -8.41 -8.36
C PRO A 138 -4.62 -7.83 -7.36
N CYS A 139 -4.12 -7.06 -6.40
CA CYS A 139 -4.89 -6.18 -5.54
C CYS A 139 -4.43 -4.74 -5.78
N TRP A 140 -5.19 -4.00 -6.58
CA TRP A 140 -4.85 -2.64 -6.97
C TRP A 140 -5.06 -1.66 -5.81
N SER A 141 -4.16 -0.71 -5.68
CA SER A 141 -4.25 0.34 -4.66
C SER A 141 -3.69 1.64 -5.20
N PHE A 142 -4.41 2.74 -5.00
CA PHE A 142 -3.95 4.09 -5.37
C PHE A 142 -3.30 4.82 -4.20
N SER A 143 -3.56 4.41 -2.96
CA SER A 143 -2.88 4.89 -1.75
C SER A 143 -2.70 3.75 -0.75
N ASN A 144 -1.79 3.93 0.17
CA ASN A 144 -1.61 3.09 1.35
C ASN A 144 -1.00 3.91 2.50
N HIS A 145 -0.66 3.24 3.60
CA HIS A 145 -0.05 3.86 4.78
C HIS A 145 1.45 4.22 4.61
N ASP A 146 2.05 3.92 3.47
CA ASP A 146 3.46 4.17 3.17
C ASP A 146 3.66 5.16 2.01
N SER A 147 2.59 5.64 1.39
CA SER A 147 2.63 6.60 0.29
C SER A 147 1.71 7.79 0.55
N MET A 148 2.08 8.93 -0.03
CA MET A 148 1.21 10.11 -0.05
C MET A 148 -0.15 9.75 -0.65
N ARG A 149 -1.24 10.30 -0.07
CA ARG A 149 -2.60 10.09 -0.56
C ARG A 149 -2.74 10.50 -2.02
N ILE A 150 -3.39 9.65 -2.83
CA ILE A 150 -3.55 9.88 -4.28
C ILE A 150 -4.17 11.23 -4.59
N ALA A 151 -5.17 11.67 -3.82
CA ALA A 151 -5.82 12.97 -3.99
C ALA A 151 -4.88 14.18 -3.82
N SER A 152 -3.66 13.97 -3.28
CA SER A 152 -2.60 14.97 -3.19
C SER A 152 -1.47 14.77 -4.20
N ARG A 153 -1.36 13.56 -4.79
CA ARG A 153 -0.30 13.25 -5.77
C ARG A 153 -0.67 13.65 -7.20
N ILE A 154 -1.94 13.58 -7.54
CA ILE A 154 -2.41 13.87 -8.90
C ILE A 154 -3.49 14.95 -8.90
N ASP A 155 -3.56 15.73 -9.99
CA ASP A 155 -4.56 16.78 -10.17
C ASP A 155 -5.79 16.20 -10.89
N VAL A 156 -6.51 15.32 -10.19
CA VAL A 156 -7.76 14.69 -10.62
C VAL A 156 -8.77 14.74 -9.47
N GLU A 157 -10.03 14.98 -9.80
CA GLU A 157 -11.10 14.97 -8.79
C GLU A 157 -11.20 13.61 -8.08
N PRO A 158 -11.28 13.57 -6.72
CA PRO A 158 -11.32 12.33 -5.95
C PRO A 158 -12.38 11.32 -6.41
N LYS A 159 -13.56 11.78 -6.85
CA LYS A 159 -14.61 10.90 -7.40
C LYS A 159 -14.15 10.18 -8.66
N ASN A 160 -13.47 10.86 -9.55
CA ASN A 160 -12.96 10.26 -10.79
C ASN A 160 -11.85 9.24 -10.48
N ILE A 161 -11.04 9.50 -9.44
CA ILE A 161 -10.02 8.56 -8.96
C ILE A 161 -10.69 7.30 -8.44
N MET A 162 -11.70 7.44 -7.57
CA MET A 162 -12.43 6.30 -6.99
C MET A 162 -13.17 5.52 -8.06
N GLN A 163 -13.86 6.21 -8.98
CA GLN A 163 -14.53 5.56 -10.11
C GLN A 163 -13.54 4.71 -10.91
N LYS A 164 -12.38 5.25 -11.23
CA LYS A 164 -11.34 4.51 -11.96
C LYS A 164 -10.88 3.27 -11.18
N LEU A 165 -10.65 3.38 -9.88
CA LEU A 165 -10.26 2.25 -9.05
C LEU A 165 -11.32 1.13 -9.04
N LEU A 166 -12.60 1.52 -8.92
CA LEU A 166 -13.74 0.58 -8.88
C LEU A 166 -14.00 -0.11 -10.23
N GLU A 167 -13.55 0.47 -11.34
CA GLU A 167 -13.67 -0.08 -12.68
C GLU A 167 -12.56 -1.09 -13.05
N LEU A 168 -11.51 -1.24 -12.23
CA LEU A 168 -10.38 -2.11 -12.55
C LEU A 168 -10.73 -3.60 -12.40
N ASP A 169 -10.32 -4.40 -13.35
CA ASP A 169 -10.34 -5.86 -13.22
C ASP A 169 -9.34 -6.30 -12.12
N GLY A 170 -9.75 -7.25 -11.27
CA GLY A 170 -8.97 -7.73 -10.13
C GLY A 170 -9.58 -7.33 -8.80
N ASN A 171 -8.82 -7.46 -7.72
CA ASN A 171 -9.21 -6.91 -6.43
C ASN A 171 -8.73 -5.48 -6.29
N ILE A 172 -9.42 -4.72 -5.46
CA ILE A 172 -9.03 -3.37 -5.10
C ILE A 172 -8.85 -3.24 -3.59
N CYS A 173 -7.97 -2.36 -3.17
CA CYS A 173 -7.78 -1.99 -1.78
C CYS A 173 -7.94 -0.48 -1.64
N ILE A 174 -9.04 -0.06 -1.03
CA ILE A 174 -9.31 1.33 -0.72
C ILE A 174 -8.59 1.66 0.58
N TYR A 175 -7.71 2.65 0.55
CA TYR A 175 -7.06 3.13 1.77
C TYR A 175 -8.02 4.02 2.55
N GLN A 176 -8.09 3.83 3.88
CA GLN A 176 -8.99 4.61 4.74
C GLN A 176 -8.88 6.12 4.48
N GLY A 177 -10.02 6.77 4.26
CA GLY A 177 -10.11 8.18 3.93
C GLY A 177 -10.11 8.48 2.42
N GLU A 178 -9.80 7.53 1.54
CA GLU A 178 -10.03 7.71 0.09
C GLU A 178 -11.52 7.83 -0.21
N GLU A 179 -12.36 7.06 0.50
CA GLU A 179 -13.83 7.12 0.43
C GLU A 179 -14.39 8.48 0.86
N LEU A 180 -13.60 9.27 1.58
CA LEU A 180 -13.94 10.63 2.00
C LEU A 180 -13.26 11.71 1.14
N GLY A 181 -12.39 11.31 0.21
CA GLY A 181 -11.58 12.23 -0.60
C GLY A 181 -10.49 12.96 0.19
N LEU A 182 -9.98 12.35 1.28
CA LEU A 182 -8.97 12.98 2.12
C LEU A 182 -7.66 13.21 1.35
N ARG A 183 -7.07 14.37 1.57
CA ARG A 183 -5.76 14.76 1.06
C ARG A 183 -4.66 14.52 2.09
N GLU A 184 -3.41 14.64 1.67
CA GLU A 184 -2.25 14.56 2.56
C GLU A 184 -2.25 15.67 3.57
N THR A 185 -1.93 15.36 4.83
CA THR A 185 -1.78 16.34 5.90
C THR A 185 -0.32 16.78 6.02
N ASN A 186 -0.09 18.08 6.10
CA ASN A 186 1.25 18.60 6.39
C ASN A 186 1.49 18.58 7.90
N ILE A 187 2.24 17.59 8.37
CA ILE A 187 2.60 17.44 9.79
C ILE A 187 3.82 18.30 10.11
N ALA A 188 3.77 19.03 11.21
CA ALA A 188 4.92 19.80 11.72
C ALA A 188 6.02 18.86 12.23
N TYR A 189 7.28 19.28 12.15
CA TYR A 189 8.42 18.45 12.56
C TYR A 189 8.29 17.93 14.00
N GLU A 190 7.77 18.76 14.89
CA GLU A 190 7.60 18.47 16.32
C GLU A 190 6.59 17.33 16.57
N ASP A 191 5.62 17.21 15.66
CA ASP A 191 4.53 16.22 15.75
C ASP A 191 4.84 14.92 15.00
N LEU A 192 5.92 14.87 14.21
CA LEU A 192 6.30 13.68 13.47
C LEU A 192 6.56 12.48 14.40
N GLN A 193 6.04 11.33 14.02
CA GLN A 193 6.29 10.05 14.66
C GLN A 193 7.14 9.12 13.78
N ASP A 194 7.02 9.23 12.45
CA ASP A 194 7.77 8.41 11.50
C ASP A 194 9.28 8.71 11.58
N PRO A 195 10.13 7.70 11.91
CA PRO A 195 11.57 7.88 11.92
C PRO A 195 12.16 8.34 10.58
N PHE A 196 11.57 7.95 9.46
CA PHE A 196 12.02 8.42 8.14
C PHE A 196 11.80 9.92 7.99
N GLY A 197 10.63 10.44 8.37
CA GLY A 197 10.37 11.87 8.36
C GLY A 197 11.31 12.66 9.23
N LYS A 198 11.61 12.16 10.44
CA LYS A 198 12.55 12.81 11.36
C LYS A 198 13.99 12.83 10.83
N ASN A 199 14.43 11.73 10.22
CA ASN A 199 15.82 11.58 9.77
C ASN A 199 16.12 12.30 8.45
N PHE A 200 15.12 12.46 7.59
CA PHE A 200 15.29 13.04 6.25
C PHE A 200 14.61 14.40 6.07
N TRP A 201 14.19 15.03 7.17
CA TRP A 201 13.61 16.36 7.16
C TRP A 201 14.63 17.42 6.67
N PRO A 202 14.21 18.42 5.90
CA PRO A 202 12.86 18.68 5.36
C PRO A 202 12.60 18.06 3.97
N GLU A 203 13.59 17.41 3.36
CA GLU A 203 13.55 16.89 1.99
C GLU A 203 12.52 15.76 1.83
N PHE A 204 12.33 14.95 2.87
CA PHE A 204 11.31 13.94 2.96
C PHE A 204 10.62 14.02 4.33
N LYS A 205 9.33 14.29 4.31
CA LYS A 205 8.54 14.51 5.53
C LYS A 205 8.02 13.23 6.19
N GLY A 206 8.38 12.07 5.64
CA GLY A 206 7.89 10.78 6.13
C GLY A 206 6.50 10.44 5.65
N ARG A 207 5.86 9.50 6.36
CA ARG A 207 4.58 8.91 6.01
C ARG A 207 3.41 9.36 6.90
N ASP A 208 3.68 10.20 7.88
CA ASP A 208 2.68 10.59 8.90
C ASP A 208 1.51 11.37 8.31
N GLY A 209 1.71 12.09 7.21
CA GLY A 209 0.67 12.87 6.55
C GLY A 209 -0.52 12.06 6.04
N CYS A 210 -0.30 10.79 5.64
CA CYS A 210 -1.36 9.88 5.24
C CYS A 210 -1.93 9.05 6.42
N ARG A 211 -1.34 9.14 7.62
CA ARG A 211 -1.67 8.32 8.80
C ARG A 211 -2.43 9.07 9.89
N THR A 212 -2.90 10.27 9.59
CA THR A 212 -3.64 11.11 10.54
C THR A 212 -4.96 10.46 10.96
N PRO A 213 -5.49 10.84 12.16
CA PRO A 213 -6.76 10.32 12.64
C PRO A 213 -7.90 10.46 11.64
N MET A 214 -8.73 9.42 11.54
CA MET A 214 -9.93 9.40 10.72
C MET A 214 -10.95 10.42 11.23
N PRO A 215 -11.49 11.31 10.38
CA PRO A 215 -12.47 12.31 10.78
C PRO A 215 -13.89 11.71 10.80
N TRP A 216 -14.34 11.25 11.95
CA TRP A 216 -15.66 10.64 12.12
C TRP A 216 -16.77 11.67 12.29
N ASN A 217 -16.54 12.70 13.14
CA ASN A 217 -17.56 13.68 13.52
C ASN A 217 -16.95 15.07 13.69
N SER A 218 -17.35 15.99 12.83
CA SER A 218 -16.90 17.39 12.80
C SER A 218 -17.18 18.16 14.10
N ASN A 219 -18.19 17.76 14.87
CA ASN A 219 -18.65 18.43 16.08
C ASN A 219 -17.96 17.93 17.36
N GLU A 220 -17.13 16.92 17.25
CA GLU A 220 -16.47 16.29 18.39
C GLU A 220 -14.97 16.57 18.44
N LYS A 221 -14.40 16.43 19.64
CA LYS A 221 -12.97 16.58 19.85
C LYS A 221 -12.20 15.61 18.94
N ASN A 222 -11.08 16.08 18.40
CA ASN A 222 -10.25 15.32 17.46
C ASN A 222 -11.06 14.72 16.28
N LEU A 223 -12.10 15.45 15.83
CA LEU A 223 -13.02 14.99 14.79
C LEU A 223 -13.68 13.64 15.11
N GLY A 224 -13.99 13.39 16.37
CA GLY A 224 -14.63 12.15 16.82
C GLY A 224 -13.72 10.92 16.87
N PHE A 225 -12.42 11.09 16.64
CA PHE A 225 -11.49 9.96 16.65
C PHE A 225 -11.16 9.49 18.08
N SER A 226 -10.95 10.42 19.00
CA SER A 226 -10.57 10.12 20.39
C SER A 226 -10.84 11.28 21.33
N GLU A 227 -11.24 10.98 22.55
CA GLU A 227 -11.32 11.94 23.67
C GLU A 227 -9.91 12.33 24.20
N SER A 228 -8.93 11.46 24.00
CA SER A 228 -7.53 11.71 24.36
C SER A 228 -6.77 12.34 23.20
N THR A 229 -5.56 12.86 23.48
CA THR A 229 -4.65 13.34 22.43
C THR A 229 -4.25 12.17 21.54
N PRO A 230 -4.52 12.22 20.23
CA PRO A 230 -4.09 11.20 19.29
C PRO A 230 -2.56 11.21 19.13
N TRP A 231 -2.00 10.12 18.61
CA TRP A 231 -0.57 10.01 18.36
C TRP A 231 -0.05 10.95 17.25
N LEU A 232 -0.94 11.32 16.30
CA LEU A 232 -0.74 12.36 15.31
C LEU A 232 -1.88 13.38 15.42
N PRO A 233 -1.65 14.65 15.10
CA PRO A 233 -2.69 15.68 15.18
C PRO A 233 -3.83 15.37 14.19
N SER A 234 -5.06 15.66 14.62
CA SER A 234 -6.22 15.67 13.73
C SER A 234 -6.14 16.87 12.79
N ASN A 235 -6.38 16.66 11.50
CA ASN A 235 -6.35 17.74 10.52
C ASN A 235 -7.66 18.53 10.53
N SER A 236 -7.60 19.80 10.94
CA SER A 236 -8.76 20.68 10.95
C SER A 236 -9.38 20.96 9.56
N GLU A 237 -8.62 20.73 8.49
CA GLU A 237 -9.14 20.86 7.11
C GLU A 237 -10.13 19.75 6.77
N TYR A 238 -10.14 18.65 7.53
CA TYR A 238 -11.03 17.51 7.31
C TYR A 238 -12.45 17.69 7.90
N VAL A 239 -12.78 18.83 8.49
CA VAL A 239 -14.11 19.08 9.05
C VAL A 239 -15.21 18.78 8.03
N LEU A 240 -15.12 19.34 6.82
CA LEU A 240 -16.09 19.11 5.74
C LEU A 240 -15.97 17.73 5.07
N ASN A 241 -14.87 17.02 5.31
CA ASN A 241 -14.64 15.67 4.81
C ASN A 241 -14.97 14.59 5.86
N SER A 242 -15.46 14.98 7.03
CA SER A 242 -15.82 14.01 8.08
C SER A 242 -17.02 13.15 7.68
N VAL A 243 -17.08 11.94 8.26
CA VAL A 243 -18.14 10.98 7.94
C VAL A 243 -19.53 11.58 8.19
N ASN A 244 -19.75 12.25 9.34
CA ASN A 244 -21.04 12.82 9.67
C ASN A 244 -21.48 13.92 8.70
N GLU A 245 -20.57 14.71 8.15
CA GLU A 245 -20.89 15.74 7.15
C GLU A 245 -21.25 15.10 5.80
N GLN A 246 -20.55 14.03 5.44
CA GLN A 246 -20.72 13.40 4.13
C GLN A 246 -21.90 12.42 4.06
N ILE A 247 -22.24 11.74 5.16
CA ILE A 247 -23.25 10.67 5.14
C ILE A 247 -24.64 11.18 4.74
N GLU A 248 -24.98 12.42 5.09
CA GLU A 248 -26.25 13.05 4.76
C GLU A 248 -26.26 13.79 3.41
N ASP A 249 -25.09 14.07 2.85
CA ASP A 249 -24.95 14.72 1.54
C ASP A 249 -24.89 13.68 0.42
N LYS A 250 -25.99 13.55 -0.34
CA LYS A 250 -26.10 12.64 -1.48
C LYS A 250 -25.08 12.92 -2.60
N ASN A 251 -24.47 14.10 -2.61
CA ASN A 251 -23.44 14.47 -3.58
C ASN A 251 -22.02 14.35 -3.02
N SER A 252 -21.87 13.87 -1.79
CA SER A 252 -20.56 13.71 -1.17
C SER A 252 -19.70 12.64 -1.87
N MET A 253 -18.43 12.57 -1.47
CA MET A 253 -17.52 11.50 -1.90
C MET A 253 -17.96 10.14 -1.34
N LEU A 254 -18.42 10.11 -0.09
CA LEU A 254 -18.86 8.89 0.61
C LEU A 254 -20.10 8.24 -0.02
N ASN A 255 -21.01 9.05 -0.61
CA ASN A 255 -22.26 8.60 -1.23
C ASN A 255 -22.16 8.45 -2.77
N PHE A 256 -20.96 8.52 -3.31
CA PHE A 256 -20.67 8.37 -4.74
C PHE A 256 -20.84 6.93 -5.29
#